data_dd48e37e4ac2d13fe02086b2e37f7e7e
#
_entry.id   dd48e37e4ac2d13fe02086b2e37f7e7e
#
_cell.length_a   1.000
_cell.length_b   1.000
_cell.length_c   1.000
_cell.angle_alpha   90.00
_cell.angle_beta   90.00
_cell.angle_gamma   90.00
#
_symmetry.space_group_name_H-M   'P 1'
#
loop_
_entity.id
_entity.type
_entity.pdbx_description
1 polymer ?
#
loop_
_entity_poly.entity_id
_entity_poly.type
_entity_poly.pdbx_seq_one_letter_code
_entity_poly.pdbx_strand_id
1 'polypeptide(L)'
;MKLYGIPTCGSVRNARKFFKDNDIDLEFIDFKKISVDCDKFDEWLEKIDMDVLFNNRGTKYRTLKLKDLNLDESGKREWLCKENMLFKRPIIEFEGQVVVGWDEEKYKEIFTK
;
A
#
# COMPACT_ATOMS: atom_id res chain seq x y z
N MET A 1 -12.72 1.60 8.01
CA MET A 1 -11.47 2.00 7.33
C MET A 1 -10.36 1.02 7.67
N LYS A 2 -9.60 0.60 6.68
CA LYS A 2 -8.50 -0.35 6.87
C LYS A 2 -7.20 0.24 6.36
N LEU A 3 -6.12 0.02 7.11
CA LEU A 3 -4.76 0.41 6.70
C LEU A 3 -3.92 -0.85 6.58
N TYR A 4 -3.37 -1.08 5.39
CA TYR A 4 -2.52 -2.23 5.10
C TYR A 4 -1.06 -1.81 5.11
N GLY A 5 -0.23 -2.53 5.83
CA GLY A 5 1.19 -2.23 5.91
C GLY A 5 1.91 -3.14 6.88
N ILE A 6 3.09 -2.70 7.31
CA ILE A 6 3.87 -3.40 8.32
C ILE A 6 4.25 -2.42 9.43
N PRO A 7 4.34 -2.87 10.70
CA PRO A 7 4.62 -1.98 11.83
C PRO A 7 5.98 -1.28 11.76
N THR A 8 6.94 -1.89 11.07
CA THR A 8 8.32 -1.39 11.00
C THR A 8 8.56 -0.36 9.91
N CYS A 9 7.60 -0.14 9.02
CA CYS A 9 7.73 0.85 7.96
C CYS A 9 7.48 2.26 8.49
N GLY A 10 8.41 3.19 8.22
CA GLY A 10 8.30 4.57 8.70
C GLY A 10 7.05 5.28 8.22
N SER A 11 6.71 5.11 6.93
CA SER A 11 5.49 5.72 6.38
C SER A 11 4.23 5.17 7.05
N VAL A 12 4.21 3.87 7.34
CA VAL A 12 3.07 3.24 8.03
C VAL A 12 2.95 3.79 9.46
N ARG A 13 4.06 3.95 10.16
CA ARG A 13 4.04 4.52 11.52
C ARG A 13 3.53 5.95 11.51
N ASN A 14 3.97 6.75 10.54
CA ASN A 14 3.52 8.14 10.40
C ASN A 14 2.02 8.22 10.12
N ALA A 15 1.52 7.36 9.24
CA ALA A 15 0.10 7.30 8.93
C ALA A 15 -0.73 6.90 10.16
N ARG A 16 -0.30 5.87 10.87
CA ARG A 16 -1.01 5.42 12.07
C ARG A 16 -1.03 6.49 13.15
N LYS A 17 0.09 7.20 13.34
CA LYS A 17 0.17 8.31 14.29
C LYS A 17 -0.81 9.42 13.92
N PHE A 18 -0.89 9.76 12.64
CA PHE A 18 -1.83 10.78 12.15
C PHE A 18 -3.27 10.43 12.52
N PHE A 19 -3.69 9.19 12.27
CA PHE A 19 -5.06 8.78 12.60
C PHE A 19 -5.31 8.78 14.10
N LYS A 20 -4.35 8.33 14.89
CA LYS A 20 -4.47 8.36 16.35
C LYS A 20 -4.58 9.78 16.87
N ASP A 21 -3.74 10.68 16.38
CA ASP A 21 -3.73 12.09 16.82
C ASP A 21 -5.02 12.83 16.45
N ASN A 22 -5.73 12.36 15.43
CA ASN A 22 -6.99 12.95 14.99
C ASN A 22 -8.22 12.17 15.47
N ASP A 23 -8.03 11.22 16.39
CA ASP A 23 -9.09 10.39 16.95
C ASP A 23 -9.90 9.63 15.89
N ILE A 24 -9.23 9.15 14.87
CA ILE A 24 -9.85 8.38 13.79
C ILE A 24 -9.51 6.91 13.98
N ASP A 25 -10.54 6.07 14.18
CA ASP A 25 -10.36 4.63 14.33
C ASP A 25 -10.10 3.96 12.97
N LEU A 26 -9.20 2.99 12.97
CA LEU A 26 -8.96 2.17 11.80
C LEU A 26 -8.54 0.76 12.21
N GLU A 27 -8.73 -0.19 11.29
CA GLU A 27 -8.23 -1.55 11.45
C GLU A 27 -6.87 -1.63 10.77
N PHE A 28 -5.84 -2.00 11.52
CA PHE A 28 -4.49 -2.18 10.96
C PHE A 28 -4.32 -3.64 10.52
N ILE A 29 -4.00 -3.83 9.25
CA ILE A 29 -3.75 -5.16 8.69
C ILE A 29 -2.27 -5.31 8.39
N ASP A 30 -1.60 -6.13 9.19
CA ASP A 30 -0.17 -6.42 9.03
C ASP A 30 -0.02 -7.54 8.00
N PHE A 31 0.40 -7.19 6.78
CA PHE A 31 0.45 -8.17 5.70
C PHE A 31 1.65 -9.14 5.81
N LYS A 32 2.50 -8.99 6.81
CA LYS A 32 3.45 -10.04 7.16
C LYS A 32 2.75 -11.21 7.86
N LYS A 33 1.64 -10.92 8.53
CA LYS A 33 0.82 -11.93 9.22
C LYS A 33 -0.33 -12.42 8.38
N ILE A 34 -0.91 -11.53 7.58
CA ILE A 34 -2.07 -11.82 6.74
C ILE A 34 -1.70 -11.49 5.30
N SER A 35 -1.55 -12.52 4.46
CA SER A 35 -1.23 -12.33 3.06
C SER A 35 -2.41 -11.68 2.33
N VAL A 36 -2.09 -10.73 1.44
CA VAL A 36 -3.07 -10.10 0.57
C VAL A 36 -3.10 -10.90 -0.74
N ASP A 37 -4.28 -11.36 -1.13
CA ASP A 37 -4.43 -12.19 -2.33
C ASP A 37 -4.57 -11.34 -3.61
N CYS A 38 -4.54 -12.02 -4.75
CA CYS A 38 -4.62 -11.36 -6.05
C CYS A 38 -5.93 -10.63 -6.27
N ASP A 39 -7.03 -11.17 -5.75
CA ASP A 39 -8.34 -10.54 -5.88
C ASP A 39 -8.37 -9.17 -5.22
N LYS A 40 -7.72 -9.03 -4.08
CA LYS A 40 -7.61 -7.75 -3.38
C LYS A 40 -6.81 -6.75 -4.19
N PHE A 41 -5.69 -7.17 -4.79
CA PHE A 41 -4.92 -6.29 -5.67
C PHE A 41 -5.73 -5.86 -6.88
N ASP A 42 -6.54 -6.74 -7.45
CA ASP A 42 -7.40 -6.40 -8.57
C ASP A 42 -8.44 -5.33 -8.18
N GLU A 43 -9.01 -5.44 -6.97
CA GLU A 43 -9.91 -4.40 -6.46
C GLU A 43 -9.23 -3.04 -6.37
N TRP A 44 -8.01 -3.02 -5.86
CA TRP A 44 -7.24 -1.77 -5.75
C TRP A 44 -6.89 -1.21 -7.12
N LEU A 45 -6.52 -2.07 -8.08
CA LEU A 45 -6.15 -1.64 -9.43
C LEU A 45 -7.32 -1.11 -10.24
N GLU A 46 -8.57 -1.39 -9.84
CA GLU A 46 -9.73 -0.75 -10.43
C GLU A 46 -9.82 0.74 -10.09
N LYS A 47 -9.17 1.16 -8.99
CA LYS A 47 -9.27 2.52 -8.45
C LYS A 47 -7.98 3.32 -8.57
N ILE A 48 -6.83 2.65 -8.68
CA ILE A 48 -5.52 3.30 -8.78
C ILE A 48 -4.69 2.60 -9.86
N ASP A 49 -3.76 3.35 -10.44
CA ASP A 49 -2.87 2.82 -11.48
C ASP A 49 -1.79 1.92 -10.88
N MET A 50 -1.34 0.96 -11.69
CA MET A 50 -0.25 0.05 -11.30
C MET A 50 0.99 0.84 -10.85
N ASP A 51 1.33 1.93 -11.52
CA ASP A 51 2.50 2.75 -11.17
C ASP A 51 2.39 3.40 -9.79
N VAL A 52 1.17 3.61 -9.30
CA VAL A 52 0.93 4.15 -7.97
C VAL A 52 1.08 3.04 -6.93
N LEU A 53 0.64 1.84 -7.24
CA LEU A 53 0.62 0.70 -6.31
C LEU A 53 1.96 -0.03 -6.21
N PHE A 54 2.61 -0.28 -7.34
CA PHE A 54 3.83 -1.09 -7.41
C PHE A 54 5.05 -0.28 -6.97
N ASN A 55 5.81 -0.80 -6.00
CA ASN A 55 6.97 -0.10 -5.47
C ASN A 55 8.25 -0.55 -6.18
N ASN A 56 8.68 0.21 -7.18
CA ASN A 56 9.89 -0.05 -7.94
C ASN A 56 11.16 0.58 -7.32
N ARG A 57 11.07 1.14 -6.12
CA ARG A 57 12.19 1.78 -5.42
C ARG A 57 12.52 1.10 -4.10
N GLY A 58 11.77 0.07 -3.74
CA GLY A 58 11.93 -0.60 -2.47
C GLY A 58 13.05 -1.63 -2.46
N THR A 59 13.41 -2.07 -1.26
CA THR A 59 14.44 -3.07 -1.04
C THR A 59 14.11 -4.39 -1.75
N LYS A 60 12.86 -4.84 -1.65
CA LYS A 60 12.45 -6.11 -2.25
C LYS A 60 12.60 -6.10 -3.76
N TYR A 61 12.23 -5.00 -4.40
CA TYR A 61 12.40 -4.84 -5.84
C TYR A 61 13.87 -4.98 -6.25
N ARG A 62 14.76 -4.33 -5.50
CA ARG A 62 16.20 -4.39 -5.77
C ARG A 62 16.78 -5.78 -5.51
N THR A 63 16.39 -6.38 -4.39
CA THR A 63 16.88 -7.70 -3.98
C THR A 63 16.51 -8.78 -5.01
N LEU A 64 15.30 -8.71 -5.53
CA LEU A 64 14.80 -9.66 -6.54
C LEU A 64 15.26 -9.32 -7.96
N LYS A 65 15.95 -8.20 -8.15
CA LYS A 65 16.48 -7.75 -9.46
C LYS A 65 15.39 -7.64 -10.52
N LEU A 66 14.22 -7.14 -10.11
CA LEU A 66 13.06 -7.08 -11.00
C LEU A 66 13.23 -6.07 -12.14
N LYS A 67 14.10 -5.08 -11.96
CA LYS A 67 14.41 -4.12 -13.03
C LYS A 67 14.89 -4.80 -14.31
N ASP A 68 15.65 -5.87 -14.16
CA ASP A 68 16.21 -6.61 -15.29
C ASP A 68 15.16 -7.39 -16.08
N LEU A 69 13.97 -7.58 -15.51
CA LEU A 69 12.90 -8.34 -16.14
C LEU A 69 12.00 -7.48 -17.03
N ASN A 70 12.11 -6.15 -16.97
CA ASN A 70 11.27 -5.23 -17.74
C ASN A 70 9.79 -5.58 -17.68
N LEU A 71 9.25 -5.70 -16.46
CA LEU A 71 7.88 -6.17 -16.24
C LEU A 71 6.83 -5.25 -16.85
N ASP A 72 5.87 -5.84 -17.57
CA ASP A 72 4.66 -5.16 -17.98
C ASP A 72 3.64 -5.19 -16.83
N GLU A 73 2.43 -4.66 -17.03
CA GLU A 73 1.42 -4.63 -15.98
C GLU A 73 1.05 -6.02 -15.47
N SER A 74 0.92 -6.98 -16.39
CA SER A 74 0.62 -8.37 -16.04
C SER A 74 1.73 -8.99 -15.18
N GLY A 75 2.97 -8.75 -15.54
CA GLY A 75 4.13 -9.24 -14.78
C GLY A 75 4.22 -8.62 -13.40
N LYS A 76 3.95 -7.31 -13.29
CA LYS A 76 3.92 -6.63 -12.01
C LYS A 76 2.81 -7.18 -11.11
N ARG A 77 1.63 -7.44 -11.68
CA ARG A 77 0.52 -8.04 -10.93
C ARG A 77 0.90 -9.42 -10.39
N GLU A 78 1.50 -10.27 -11.20
CA GLU A 78 1.95 -11.59 -10.77
C GLU A 78 2.92 -11.50 -9.61
N TRP A 79 3.89 -10.57 -9.69
CA TRP A 79 4.86 -10.37 -8.62
C TRP A 79 4.23 -9.84 -7.35
N LEU A 80 3.26 -8.93 -7.44
CA LEU A 80 2.53 -8.46 -6.25
C LEU A 80 1.83 -9.62 -5.54
N CYS A 81 1.26 -10.55 -6.29
CA CYS A 81 0.59 -11.71 -5.73
C CYS A 81 1.56 -12.66 -5.01
N LYS A 82 2.75 -12.83 -5.57
CA LYS A 82 3.78 -13.69 -4.98
C LYS A 82 4.49 -13.04 -3.81
N GLU A 83 4.71 -11.73 -3.91
CA GLU A 83 5.56 -11.00 -2.97
C GLU A 83 4.87 -9.71 -2.57
N ASN A 84 4.09 -9.77 -1.50
CA ASN A 84 3.29 -8.63 -1.06
C ASN A 84 4.12 -7.40 -0.67
N MET A 85 5.39 -7.60 -0.35
CA MET A 85 6.28 -6.47 0.00
C MET A 85 6.54 -5.52 -1.16
N LEU A 86 6.11 -5.89 -2.37
CA LEU A 86 6.31 -5.06 -3.56
C LEU A 86 5.28 -3.94 -3.72
N PHE A 87 4.21 -3.91 -2.94
CA PHE A 87 3.31 -2.77 -3.03
C PHE A 87 3.77 -1.61 -2.13
N LYS A 88 3.40 -0.39 -2.54
CA LYS A 88 3.70 0.80 -1.75
C LYS A 88 2.86 0.82 -0.48
N ARG A 89 3.42 1.30 0.62
CA ARG A 89 2.81 1.28 1.94
C ARG A 89 2.71 2.70 2.50
N PRO A 90 1.73 2.99 3.30
CA PRO A 90 0.52 2.19 3.58
C PRO A 90 -0.48 2.26 2.45
N ILE A 91 -1.43 1.32 2.44
CA ILE A 91 -2.62 1.39 1.58
C ILE A 91 -3.82 1.52 2.50
N ILE A 92 -4.65 2.52 2.25
CA ILE A 92 -5.82 2.79 3.09
C ILE A 92 -7.08 2.62 2.26
N GLU A 93 -7.97 1.75 2.74
CA GLU A 93 -9.31 1.59 2.17
C GLU A 93 -10.28 2.46 2.98
N PHE A 94 -10.95 3.40 2.32
CA PHE A 94 -11.79 4.39 2.97
C PHE A 94 -12.97 4.74 2.05
N GLU A 95 -14.18 4.42 2.49
CA GLU A 95 -15.42 4.74 1.77
C GLU A 95 -15.38 4.41 0.27
N GLY A 96 -14.91 3.21 -0.05
CA GLY A 96 -14.81 2.76 -1.43
C GLY A 96 -13.65 3.36 -2.22
N GLN A 97 -12.80 4.14 -1.56
CA GLN A 97 -11.60 4.73 -2.16
C GLN A 97 -10.33 4.02 -1.66
N VAL A 98 -9.24 4.20 -2.40
CA VAL A 98 -7.94 3.66 -2.03
C VAL A 98 -6.93 4.80 -2.02
N VAL A 99 -6.23 4.96 -0.89
CA VAL A 99 -5.19 5.99 -0.73
C VAL A 99 -3.86 5.28 -0.50
N VAL A 100 -2.85 5.61 -1.30
CA VAL A 100 -1.54 4.94 -1.25
C VAL A 100 -0.45 5.89 -0.80
N GLY A 101 0.39 5.42 0.12
CA GLY A 101 1.54 6.16 0.61
C GLY A 101 1.22 7.09 1.77
N TRP A 102 2.23 7.80 2.24
CA TRP A 102 2.10 8.78 3.31
C TRP A 102 2.32 10.19 2.76
N ASP A 103 1.33 11.06 2.96
CA ASP A 103 1.40 12.48 2.61
C ASP A 103 0.49 13.21 3.59
N GLU A 104 1.09 13.92 4.54
CA GLU A 104 0.37 14.57 5.62
C GLU A 104 -0.68 15.55 5.10
N GLU A 105 -0.31 16.38 4.12
CA GLU A 105 -1.23 17.37 3.58
C GLU A 105 -2.43 16.72 2.89
N LYS A 106 -2.18 15.69 2.11
CA LYS A 106 -3.23 14.93 1.44
C LYS A 106 -4.16 14.26 2.47
N TYR A 107 -3.59 13.70 3.54
CA TYR A 107 -4.37 13.06 4.59
C TYR A 107 -5.27 14.09 5.30
N LYS A 108 -4.75 15.27 5.57
CA LYS A 108 -5.56 16.35 6.16
C LYS A 108 -6.75 16.69 5.29
N GLU A 109 -6.55 16.79 3.99
CA GLU A 109 -7.63 17.09 3.05
C GLU A 109 -8.69 15.99 3.01
N ILE A 110 -8.28 14.73 3.04
CA ILE A 110 -9.19 13.59 2.90
C ILE A 110 -9.91 13.26 4.20
N PHE A 111 -9.18 13.26 5.32
CA PHE A 111 -9.68 12.65 6.56
C PHE A 111 -10.08 13.65 7.66
N THR A 112 -9.75 14.91 7.53
CA THR A 112 -10.02 15.91 8.58
C THR A 112 -10.93 17.06 8.15
N LYS A 113 -11.72 16.86 7.11
CA LYS A 113 -12.70 17.88 6.67
C LYS A 113 -13.89 17.93 7.60
#